data_09f7be032667a5bbe99079fe6ea32794
#
_entry.id   09f7be032667a5bbe99079fe6ea32794
#
_cell.length_a   1.000
_cell.length_b   1.000
_cell.length_c   1.000
_cell.angle_alpha   90.00
_cell.angle_beta   90.00
_cell.angle_gamma   90.00
#
_symmetry.space_group_name_H-M   'P 1'
#
loop_
_entity.id
_entity.type
_entity.pdbx_description
1 polymer ?
#
loop_
_entity_poly.entity_id
_entity_poly.type
_entity_poly.pdbx_seq_one_letter_code
_entity_poly.pdbx_strand_id
1 'polypeptide(L)'
;MEPIVLKFPSNQQFTDDELFDFCAANDWFKIERNKQGQLIIMSPSGGNTGRIHFKIYKFLVHWSEGKEDLGYLVDSSVGFRLPDNSVLAPDAAFVFKARWDNLTEAERDKFPPLCPDFVI
;
A
#
# COMPACT_ATOMS: atom_id res chain seq x y z
N MET A 1 -3.11 -17.53 8.99
CA MET A 1 -2.21 -18.15 8.01
C MET A 1 -1.03 -17.22 7.76
N GLU A 2 0.16 -17.76 7.75
CA GLU A 2 1.37 -16.96 7.58
C GLU A 2 1.54 -16.53 6.11
N PRO A 3 2.15 -15.36 5.88
CA PRO A 3 2.45 -14.92 4.53
C PRO A 3 3.42 -15.85 3.82
N ILE A 4 3.29 -15.93 2.51
CA ILE A 4 4.23 -16.65 1.65
C ILE A 4 5.29 -15.67 1.18
N VAL A 5 6.56 -16.04 1.34
CA VAL A 5 7.69 -15.23 0.88
C VAL A 5 8.28 -15.88 -0.37
N LEU A 6 8.27 -15.14 -1.48
CA LEU A 6 8.90 -15.57 -2.73
C LEU A 6 10.24 -14.86 -2.90
N LYS A 7 11.28 -15.65 -3.15
CA LYS A 7 12.63 -15.14 -3.34
C LYS A 7 13.04 -15.26 -4.81
N PHE A 8 13.79 -14.27 -5.27
CA PHE A 8 14.36 -14.32 -6.61
C PHE A 8 15.77 -14.93 -6.59
N PRO A 9 16.17 -15.67 -7.63
CA PRO A 9 17.54 -16.18 -7.71
C PRO A 9 18.51 -15.03 -7.97
N SER A 10 19.63 -15.03 -7.22
CA SER A 10 20.71 -14.04 -7.34
C SER A 10 20.18 -12.60 -7.27
N ASN A 11 20.62 -11.71 -8.16
CA ASN A 11 20.26 -10.30 -8.16
C ASN A 11 19.02 -9.98 -9.01
N GLN A 12 18.25 -11.01 -9.39
CA GLN A 12 17.03 -10.80 -10.16
C GLN A 12 15.93 -10.30 -9.23
N GLN A 13 15.33 -9.17 -9.61
CA GLN A 13 14.21 -8.56 -8.89
C GLN A 13 13.30 -7.91 -9.92
N PHE A 14 12.03 -7.73 -9.57
CA PHE A 14 11.15 -6.90 -10.38
C PHE A 14 11.54 -5.43 -10.26
N THR A 15 11.47 -4.71 -11.36
CA THR A 15 11.39 -3.25 -11.31
C THR A 15 10.06 -2.83 -10.66
N ASP A 16 9.93 -1.57 -10.29
CA ASP A 16 8.66 -1.07 -9.72
C ASP A 16 7.51 -1.26 -10.73
N ASP A 17 7.73 -1.01 -12.01
CA ASP A 17 6.72 -1.19 -13.05
C ASP A 17 6.35 -2.66 -13.25
N GLU A 18 7.34 -3.55 -13.26
CA GLU A 18 7.08 -4.99 -13.35
C GLU A 18 6.29 -5.49 -12.15
N LEU A 19 6.62 -5.03 -10.95
CA LEU A 19 5.88 -5.38 -9.74
C LEU A 19 4.44 -4.87 -9.80
N PHE A 20 4.25 -3.64 -10.25
CA PHE A 20 2.91 -3.06 -10.39
C PHE A 20 2.05 -3.89 -11.35
N ASP A 21 2.59 -4.26 -12.51
CA ASP A 21 1.90 -5.07 -13.51
C ASP A 21 1.61 -6.48 -12.98
N PHE A 22 2.54 -7.04 -12.22
CA PHE A 22 2.37 -8.35 -11.58
C PHE A 22 1.23 -8.31 -10.55
N CYS A 23 1.18 -7.28 -9.74
CA CYS A 23 0.10 -7.09 -8.75
C CYS A 23 -1.25 -6.90 -9.44
N ALA A 24 -1.29 -6.14 -10.53
CA ALA A 24 -2.52 -5.93 -11.30
C ALA A 24 -3.04 -7.23 -11.92
N ALA A 25 -2.13 -8.11 -12.38
CA ALA A 25 -2.50 -9.41 -12.93
C ALA A 25 -2.93 -10.42 -11.85
N ASN A 26 -2.62 -10.17 -10.59
CA ASN A 26 -2.90 -11.04 -9.44
C ASN A 26 -3.64 -10.27 -8.34
N ASP A 27 -4.67 -9.54 -8.72
CA ASP A 27 -5.39 -8.60 -7.85
C ASP A 27 -6.17 -9.26 -6.69
N TRP A 28 -6.30 -10.57 -6.71
CA TRP A 28 -6.87 -11.34 -5.61
C TRP A 28 -5.97 -11.43 -4.39
N PHE A 29 -4.66 -11.18 -4.58
CA PHE A 29 -3.67 -11.28 -3.52
C PHE A 29 -3.20 -9.90 -3.09
N LYS A 30 -2.96 -9.75 -1.79
CA LYS A 30 -2.21 -8.60 -1.28
C LYS A 30 -0.74 -8.95 -1.37
N ILE A 31 0.00 -8.23 -2.21
CA ILE A 31 1.41 -8.48 -2.48
C ILE A 31 2.20 -7.26 -2.05
N GLU A 32 3.21 -7.50 -1.21
CA GLU A 32 4.18 -6.48 -0.81
C GLU A 32 5.58 -6.90 -1.26
N ARG A 33 6.50 -5.96 -1.26
CA ARG A 33 7.92 -6.23 -1.50
C ARG A 33 8.72 -5.75 -0.29
N ASN A 34 9.57 -6.62 0.26
CA ASN A 34 10.45 -6.20 1.35
C ASN A 34 11.71 -5.50 0.81
N LYS A 35 12.54 -4.97 1.72
CA LYS A 35 13.75 -4.24 1.33
C LYS A 35 14.78 -5.10 0.60
N GLN A 36 14.71 -6.42 0.72
CA GLN A 36 15.57 -7.36 -0.02
C GLN A 36 15.04 -7.67 -1.43
N GLY A 37 13.90 -7.10 -1.82
CA GLY A 37 13.29 -7.34 -3.12
C GLY A 37 12.45 -8.59 -3.20
N GLN A 38 12.24 -9.29 -2.09
CA GLN A 38 11.42 -10.49 -2.03
C GLN A 38 9.94 -10.11 -2.01
N LEU A 39 9.09 -10.94 -2.61
CA LEU A 39 7.64 -10.71 -2.61
C LEU A 39 7.02 -11.38 -1.40
N ILE A 40 6.14 -10.64 -0.73
CA ILE A 40 5.37 -11.11 0.43
C ILE A 40 3.92 -11.21 -0.01
N ILE A 41 3.40 -12.43 -0.08
CA ILE A 41 2.01 -12.68 -0.50
C ILE A 41 1.19 -13.01 0.74
N MET A 42 0.16 -12.20 0.98
CA MET A 42 -0.67 -12.32 2.17
C MET A 42 -1.98 -13.05 1.87
N SER A 43 -2.41 -13.83 2.86
CA SER A 43 -3.71 -14.50 2.84
C SER A 43 -4.85 -13.52 3.11
N PRO A 44 -6.07 -13.86 2.68
CA PRO A 44 -7.25 -13.11 3.10
C PRO A 44 -7.41 -13.11 4.62
N SER A 45 -7.97 -12.03 5.15
CA SER A 45 -8.29 -11.90 6.57
C SER A 45 -9.57 -12.68 6.92
N GLY A 46 -9.69 -13.06 8.19
CA GLY A 46 -10.93 -13.62 8.71
C GLY A 46 -12.04 -12.57 8.85
N GLY A 47 -13.29 -13.04 9.00
CA GLY A 47 -14.46 -12.18 9.04
C GLY A 47 -14.43 -11.15 10.17
N ASN A 48 -13.98 -11.54 11.37
CA ASN A 48 -13.88 -10.59 12.50
C ASN A 48 -12.90 -9.46 12.23
N THR A 49 -11.74 -9.78 11.65
CA THR A 49 -10.74 -8.78 11.28
C THR A 49 -11.31 -7.82 10.23
N GLY A 50 -11.97 -8.33 9.20
CA GLY A 50 -12.58 -7.49 8.17
C GLY A 50 -13.64 -6.55 8.73
N ARG A 51 -14.46 -7.03 9.68
CA ARG A 51 -15.47 -6.20 10.35
C ARG A 51 -14.85 -5.08 11.18
N ILE A 52 -13.76 -5.38 11.87
CA ILE A 52 -13.02 -4.37 12.66
C ILE A 52 -12.40 -3.33 11.73
N HIS A 53 -11.80 -3.74 10.62
CA HIS A 53 -11.23 -2.82 9.62
C HIS A 53 -12.30 -1.88 9.08
N PHE A 54 -13.49 -2.39 8.80
CA PHE A 54 -14.57 -1.56 8.29
C PHE A 54 -15.00 -0.50 9.29
N LYS A 55 -15.03 -0.83 10.59
CA LYS A 55 -15.29 0.16 11.64
C LYS A 55 -14.20 1.23 11.71
N ILE A 56 -12.95 0.82 11.58
CA ILE A 56 -11.82 1.76 11.58
C ILE A 56 -11.94 2.71 10.38
N TYR A 57 -12.23 2.19 9.19
CA TYR A 57 -12.47 3.01 8.01
C TYR A 57 -13.58 4.03 8.22
N LYS A 58 -14.67 3.62 8.86
CA LYS A 58 -15.78 4.52 9.19
C LYS A 58 -15.30 5.70 10.04
N PHE A 59 -14.53 5.43 11.09
CA PHE A 59 -14.00 6.49 11.95
C PHE A 59 -13.02 7.39 11.21
N LEU A 60 -12.16 6.83 10.35
CA LEU A 60 -11.22 7.61 9.55
C LEU A 60 -11.96 8.53 8.57
N VAL A 61 -12.94 8.00 7.86
CA VAL A 61 -13.74 8.78 6.93
C VAL A 61 -14.47 9.91 7.66
N HIS A 62 -15.09 9.60 8.79
CA HIS A 62 -15.77 10.60 9.60
C HIS A 62 -14.81 11.68 10.12
N TRP A 63 -13.63 11.26 10.59
CA TRP A 63 -12.58 12.21 11.00
C TRP A 63 -12.14 13.12 9.85
N SER A 64 -12.08 12.61 8.64
CA SER A 64 -11.61 13.35 7.46
C SER A 64 -12.64 14.36 6.92
N GLU A 65 -13.90 14.23 7.33
CA GLU A 65 -14.95 15.14 6.87
C GLU A 65 -14.64 16.59 7.31
N GLY A 66 -14.69 17.52 6.35
CA GLY A 66 -14.32 18.90 6.59
C GLY A 66 -12.82 19.14 6.65
N LYS A 67 -11.99 18.13 6.41
CA LYS A 67 -10.53 18.22 6.43
C LYS A 67 -9.90 17.87 5.08
N GLU A 68 -10.64 18.03 4.00
CA GLU A 68 -10.17 17.71 2.65
C GLU A 68 -8.94 18.52 2.25
N ASP A 69 -8.79 19.71 2.82
CA ASP A 69 -7.61 20.55 2.59
C ASP A 69 -6.37 20.06 3.35
N LEU A 70 -6.53 19.19 4.33
CA LEU A 70 -5.41 18.67 5.11
C LEU A 70 -4.64 17.58 4.36
N GLY A 71 -5.36 16.69 3.67
CA GLY A 71 -4.75 15.59 2.95
C GLY A 71 -5.74 14.54 2.50
N TYR A 72 -5.22 13.38 2.12
CA TYR A 72 -5.99 12.32 1.50
C TYR A 72 -5.86 11.01 2.26
N LEU A 73 -7.00 10.31 2.39
CA LEU A 73 -7.04 8.93 2.86
C LEU A 73 -6.96 7.99 1.65
N VAL A 74 -6.22 6.91 1.81
CA VAL A 74 -6.19 5.82 0.84
C VAL A 74 -6.44 4.50 1.55
N ASP A 75 -7.00 3.55 0.81
CA ASP A 75 -7.37 2.24 1.33
C ASP A 75 -6.23 1.22 1.25
N SER A 76 -6.55 -0.04 1.54
CA SER A 76 -5.58 -1.13 1.58
C SER A 76 -5.03 -1.56 0.22
N SER A 77 -5.54 -1.01 -0.88
CA SER A 77 -5.09 -1.38 -2.22
C SER A 77 -3.81 -0.67 -2.66
N VAL A 78 -3.38 0.35 -1.93
CA VAL A 78 -2.25 1.18 -2.32
C VAL A 78 -0.96 0.66 -1.71
N GLY A 79 0.03 0.35 -2.58
CA GLY A 79 1.39 0.06 -2.17
C GLY A 79 2.25 1.32 -2.23
N PHE A 80 2.90 1.65 -1.12
CA PHE A 80 3.82 2.79 -1.04
C PHE A 80 5.25 2.30 -1.23
N ARG A 81 5.95 2.91 -2.17
CA ARG A 81 7.35 2.61 -2.43
C ARG A 81 8.21 3.46 -1.49
N LEU A 82 8.90 2.81 -0.57
CA LEU A 82 9.73 3.46 0.44
C LEU A 82 11.19 3.59 -0.02
N PRO A 83 11.99 4.47 0.62
CA PRO A 83 13.38 4.70 0.20
C PRO A 83 14.28 3.45 0.25
N ASP A 84 13.94 2.46 1.07
CA ASP A 84 14.69 1.20 1.17
C ASP A 84 14.32 0.18 0.09
N ASN A 85 13.60 0.60 -0.95
CA ASN A 85 13.11 -0.23 -2.05
C ASN A 85 11.93 -1.15 -1.70
N SER A 86 11.43 -1.11 -0.46
CA SER A 86 10.23 -1.87 -0.11
C SER A 86 8.97 -1.21 -0.70
N VAL A 87 7.95 -2.03 -0.94
CA VAL A 87 6.61 -1.59 -1.31
C VAL A 87 5.65 -2.21 -0.31
N LEU A 88 5.09 -1.38 0.56
CA LEU A 88 4.22 -1.81 1.64
C LEU A 88 2.82 -1.23 1.46
N ALA A 89 1.82 -2.07 1.72
CA ALA A 89 0.41 -1.69 1.58
C ALA A 89 -0.27 -1.75 2.95
N PRO A 90 -0.35 -0.65 3.68
CA PRO A 90 -1.07 -0.60 4.95
C PRO A 90 -2.58 -0.78 4.74
N ASP A 91 -3.29 -1.14 5.80
CA ASP A 91 -4.75 -1.29 5.73
C ASP A 91 -5.46 0.02 5.43
N ALA A 92 -4.90 1.13 5.92
CA ALA A 92 -5.31 2.48 5.56
C ALA A 92 -4.13 3.42 5.77
N ALA A 93 -4.11 4.51 5.03
CA ALA A 93 -3.07 5.53 5.16
C ALA A 93 -3.63 6.92 4.94
N PHE A 94 -2.96 7.91 5.54
CA PHE A 94 -3.23 9.32 5.32
C PHE A 94 -1.95 10.00 4.87
N VAL A 95 -2.06 10.86 3.86
CA VAL A 95 -0.95 11.63 3.31
C VAL A 95 -1.33 13.10 3.29
N PHE A 96 -0.49 13.98 3.84
CA PHE A 96 -0.71 15.41 3.77
C PHE A 96 -0.78 15.89 2.32
N LYS A 97 -1.70 16.82 2.08
CA LYS A 97 -2.02 17.30 0.74
C LYS A 97 -0.79 17.76 -0.04
N ALA A 98 0.07 18.57 0.57
CA ALA A 98 1.26 19.10 -0.10
C ALA A 98 2.21 18.00 -0.57
N ARG A 99 2.37 16.94 0.22
CA ARG A 99 3.23 15.80 -0.13
C ARG A 99 2.64 15.00 -1.28
N TRP A 100 1.35 14.76 -1.24
CA TRP A 100 0.65 14.05 -2.31
C TRP A 100 0.65 14.85 -3.62
N ASP A 101 0.31 16.13 -3.55
CA ASP A 101 0.22 16.99 -4.72
C ASP A 101 1.58 17.23 -5.39
N ASN A 102 2.68 17.05 -4.64
CA ASN A 102 4.04 17.15 -5.17
C ASN A 102 4.46 15.95 -6.01
N LEU A 103 3.70 14.84 -5.97
CA LEU A 103 3.95 13.69 -6.81
C LEU A 103 3.48 13.96 -8.24
N THR A 104 4.13 13.31 -9.21
CA THR A 104 3.61 13.30 -10.58
C THR A 104 2.36 12.45 -10.67
N GLU A 105 1.57 12.65 -11.73
CA GLU A 105 0.39 11.83 -11.97
C GLU A 105 0.76 10.35 -12.12
N ALA A 106 1.83 10.05 -12.83
CA ALA A 106 2.31 8.68 -12.99
C ALA A 106 2.69 8.03 -11.65
N GLU A 107 3.32 8.79 -10.75
CA GLU A 107 3.66 8.31 -9.41
C GLU A 107 2.42 8.04 -8.57
N ARG A 108 1.39 8.89 -8.68
CA ARG A 108 0.13 8.68 -7.96
C ARG A 108 -0.66 7.48 -8.48
N ASP A 109 -0.56 7.21 -9.78
CA ASP A 109 -1.31 6.12 -10.43
C ASP A 109 -0.70 4.74 -10.20
N LYS A 110 0.56 4.67 -9.77
CA LYS A 110 1.25 3.41 -9.49
C LYS A 110 1.57 3.29 -8.00
N PHE A 111 2.81 3.04 -7.65
CA PHE A 111 3.25 3.00 -6.25
C PHE A 111 3.77 4.38 -5.85
N PRO A 112 3.00 5.17 -5.10
CA PRO A 112 3.48 6.48 -4.68
C PRO A 112 4.80 6.36 -3.93
N PRO A 113 5.88 7.06 -4.39
CA PRO A 113 7.19 6.98 -3.75
C PRO A 113 7.28 7.91 -2.54
N LEU A 114 6.53 7.60 -1.50
CA LEU A 114 6.57 8.33 -0.24
C LEU A 114 6.16 7.42 0.92
N CYS A 115 6.58 7.81 2.13
CA CYS A 115 6.08 7.21 3.36
C CYS A 115 4.85 8.01 3.81
N PRO A 116 3.70 7.37 4.03
CA PRO A 116 2.51 8.06 4.54
C PRO A 116 2.76 8.74 5.88
N ASP A 117 1.97 9.75 6.19
CA ASP A 117 2.06 10.48 7.46
C ASP A 117 1.37 9.73 8.60
N PHE A 118 0.39 8.91 8.27
CA PHE A 118 -0.31 8.04 9.23
C PHE A 118 -0.70 6.73 8.53
N VAL A 119 -0.56 5.60 9.24
CA VAL A 119 -0.96 4.28 8.74
C VAL A 119 -1.65 3.47 9.83
N ILE A 120 -2.48 2.55 9.36
CA ILE A 120 -3.03 1.48 10.18
C ILE A 120 -2.62 0.14 9.59
#